data_99060b0f2cbc1e210e51924d20db5227
#
_entry.id   99060b0f2cbc1e210e51924d20db5227
#
_cell.length_a   1.000
_cell.length_b   1.000
_cell.length_c   1.000
_cell.angle_alpha   90.00
_cell.angle_beta   90.00
_cell.angle_gamma   90.00
#
_symmetry.space_group_name_H-M   'P 1'
#
loop_
_entity.id
_entity.type
_entity.pdbx_description
1 polymer ?
#
loop_
_entity_poly.entity_id
_entity_poly.type
_entity_poly.pdbx_seq_one_letter_code
_entity_poly.pdbx_strand_id
1 'polypeptide(L)'
;MRTINPAVRPEIGAALPSGIELSAWPSRIGAFPATPVEMAMQAIGHLEAGLSAAEAGAHAAVIDSVADYGIDALRAALAIPVVGSGEAGLTAAAGHGRFAIITVWPKSMNFVPEQLLRQHGLEAQCLGIHNVAEEGVLDAIAGPDGYLNRINRADRSVFDKVLAAVNRAIEEGAQAIMLGCTCMSGMAAKIAANTSIPVINPLWEAAKMAVALAHSSDSTGIKTDRADLVRRMVNAVAGEVDENCPVCVAADEFD
;
A
#
# COMPACT_ATOMS: atom_id res chain seq x y z
N MET A 1 13.34 -20.15 0.15
CA MET A 1 14.28 -19.02 0.13
C MET A 1 13.49 -17.81 -0.29
N ARG A 2 13.49 -16.68 0.43
CA ARG A 2 12.77 -15.48 -0.02
C ARG A 2 13.54 -14.91 -1.21
N THR A 3 12.92 -14.83 -2.37
CA THR A 3 13.47 -14.04 -3.47
C THR A 3 13.22 -12.58 -3.11
N ILE A 4 14.26 -11.84 -2.78
CA ILE A 4 14.17 -10.40 -2.62
C ILE A 4 14.04 -9.87 -4.04
N ASN A 5 12.85 -9.40 -4.40
CA ASN A 5 12.69 -8.68 -5.65
C ASN A 5 13.20 -7.26 -5.42
N PRO A 6 14.32 -6.83 -6.03
CA PRO A 6 14.82 -5.47 -5.89
C PRO A 6 13.96 -4.43 -6.61
N ALA A 7 12.97 -4.86 -7.38
CA ALA A 7 12.08 -3.96 -8.12
C ALA A 7 11.10 -3.25 -7.17
N VAL A 8 11.61 -2.27 -6.47
CA VAL A 8 10.78 -1.21 -5.90
C VAL A 8 10.11 -0.46 -7.04
N ARG A 9 8.90 0.01 -6.83
CA ARG A 9 8.17 0.84 -7.79
C ARG A 9 9.08 1.97 -8.29
N PRO A 10 9.42 1.99 -9.58
CA PRO A 10 10.45 2.88 -10.11
C PRO A 10 10.10 4.37 -9.94
N GLU A 11 8.81 4.70 -9.94
CA GLU A 11 8.32 6.07 -9.72
C GLU A 11 8.61 6.57 -8.29
N ILE A 12 8.71 5.68 -7.32
CA ILE A 12 9.07 6.05 -5.94
C ILE A 12 10.59 6.24 -5.84
N GLY A 13 11.37 5.29 -6.35
CA GLY A 13 12.83 5.38 -6.33
C GLY A 13 13.37 6.60 -7.05
N ALA A 14 12.79 6.96 -8.21
CA ALA A 14 13.20 8.11 -8.99
C ALA A 14 12.92 9.47 -8.30
N ALA A 15 12.00 9.50 -7.36
CA ALA A 15 11.57 10.73 -6.69
C ALA A 15 12.22 10.95 -5.32
N LEU A 16 12.91 9.94 -4.77
CA LEU A 16 13.62 10.05 -3.49
C LEU A 16 14.99 10.74 -3.66
N PRO A 17 15.53 11.35 -2.58
CA PRO A 17 16.87 11.94 -2.59
C PRO A 17 17.94 10.92 -2.96
N SER A 18 19.02 11.39 -3.59
CA SER A 18 20.19 10.55 -3.88
C SER A 18 20.80 9.97 -2.60
N GLY A 19 21.24 8.72 -2.66
CA GLY A 19 21.80 8.00 -1.51
C GLY A 19 20.79 7.23 -0.67
N ILE A 20 19.49 7.27 -1.02
CA ILE A 20 18.47 6.40 -0.43
C ILE A 20 18.42 5.11 -1.24
N GLU A 21 18.64 4.00 -0.56
CA GLU A 21 18.44 2.66 -1.10
C GLU A 21 17.09 2.12 -0.67
N LEU A 22 16.30 1.66 -1.64
CA LEU A 22 15.02 0.99 -1.40
C LEU A 22 15.15 -0.50 -1.68
N SER A 23 14.59 -1.31 -0.80
CA SER A 23 14.48 -2.76 -0.99
C SER A 23 13.05 -3.23 -0.75
N ALA A 24 12.57 -4.13 -1.60
CA ALA A 24 11.26 -4.73 -1.44
C ALA A 24 11.34 -6.03 -0.61
N TRP A 25 10.42 -6.16 0.35
CA TRP A 25 10.30 -7.33 1.22
C TRP A 25 8.87 -7.88 1.13
N PRO A 26 8.54 -8.67 0.08
CA PRO A 26 7.19 -9.16 -0.13
C PRO A 26 6.75 -10.08 1.02
N SER A 27 5.48 -10.01 1.38
CA SER A 27 4.87 -10.98 2.29
C SER A 27 5.01 -12.39 1.72
N ARG A 28 5.29 -13.37 2.58
CA ARG A 28 5.33 -14.78 2.23
C ARG A 28 3.96 -15.46 2.39
N ILE A 29 2.96 -14.70 2.83
CA ILE A 29 1.57 -15.15 2.92
C ILE A 29 0.84 -14.61 1.70
N GLY A 30 0.56 -15.49 0.75
CA GLY A 30 -0.07 -15.16 -0.51
C GLY A 30 -1.59 -15.17 -0.41
N ALA A 31 -2.19 -14.23 0.34
CA ALA A 31 -3.62 -14.11 0.43
C ALA A 31 -4.06 -12.72 -0.06
N PHE A 32 -4.89 -12.64 -1.11
CA PHE A 32 -5.47 -11.38 -1.52
C PHE A 32 -6.48 -10.91 -0.44
N PRO A 33 -6.38 -9.67 0.07
CA PRO A 33 -7.16 -9.22 1.23
C PRO A 33 -8.59 -8.80 0.85
N ALA A 34 -9.39 -9.72 0.33
CA ALA A 34 -10.76 -9.48 -0.08
C ALA A 34 -11.72 -9.33 1.11
N THR A 35 -11.35 -9.85 2.28
CA THR A 35 -12.13 -9.77 3.51
C THR A 35 -11.25 -9.42 4.71
N PRO A 36 -11.84 -9.05 5.87
CA PRO A 36 -11.09 -8.84 7.11
C PRO A 36 -10.28 -10.06 7.58
N VAL A 37 -10.62 -11.27 7.14
CA VAL A 37 -9.88 -12.50 7.49
C VAL A 37 -8.50 -12.49 6.81
N GLU A 38 -8.46 -12.26 5.50
CA GLU A 38 -7.20 -12.19 4.76
C GLU A 38 -6.38 -10.95 5.18
N MET A 39 -7.03 -9.86 5.61
CA MET A 39 -6.30 -8.72 6.19
C MET A 39 -5.50 -9.13 7.44
N ALA A 40 -6.09 -9.95 8.33
CA ALA A 40 -5.37 -10.45 9.50
C ALA A 40 -4.21 -11.38 9.12
N MET A 41 -4.38 -12.20 8.08
CA MET A 41 -3.31 -13.05 7.53
C MET A 41 -2.17 -12.18 6.96
N GLN A 42 -2.50 -11.14 6.19
CA GLN A 42 -1.53 -10.21 5.66
C GLN A 42 -0.75 -9.48 6.76
N ALA A 43 -1.39 -9.13 7.89
CA ALA A 43 -0.70 -8.50 9.01
C ALA A 43 0.45 -9.37 9.55
N ILE A 44 0.25 -10.69 9.63
CA ILE A 44 1.30 -11.64 10.06
C ILE A 44 2.43 -11.71 9.02
N GLY A 45 2.09 -11.75 7.74
CA GLY A 45 3.08 -11.77 6.66
C GLY A 45 3.92 -10.48 6.59
N HIS A 46 3.28 -9.33 6.79
CA HIS A 46 3.97 -8.03 6.84
C HIS A 46 4.86 -7.91 8.08
N LEU A 47 4.42 -8.44 9.23
CA LEU A 47 5.24 -8.49 10.43
C LEU A 47 6.53 -9.30 10.20
N GLU A 48 6.43 -10.48 9.58
CA GLU A 48 7.60 -11.30 9.22
C GLU A 48 8.53 -10.57 8.24
N ALA A 49 7.95 -9.90 7.24
CA ALA A 49 8.70 -9.14 6.26
C ALA A 49 9.48 -7.99 6.90
N GLY A 50 8.83 -7.23 7.79
CA GLY A 50 9.45 -6.14 8.53
C GLY A 50 10.57 -6.59 9.47
N LEU A 51 10.37 -7.70 10.18
CA LEU A 51 11.42 -8.32 11.01
C LEU A 51 12.64 -8.68 10.17
N SER A 52 12.43 -9.29 9.01
CA SER A 52 13.50 -9.68 8.10
C SER A 52 14.25 -8.47 7.52
N ALA A 53 13.52 -7.40 7.16
CA ALA A 53 14.11 -6.16 6.68
C ALA A 53 14.97 -5.47 7.74
N ALA A 54 14.46 -5.37 8.97
CA ALA A 54 15.18 -4.75 10.08
C ALA A 54 16.47 -5.52 10.44
N GLU A 55 16.45 -6.84 10.40
CA GLU A 55 17.65 -7.68 10.60
C GLU A 55 18.66 -7.56 9.47
N ALA A 56 18.21 -7.29 8.26
CA ALA A 56 19.07 -7.01 7.11
C ALA A 56 19.65 -5.59 7.13
N GLY A 57 19.34 -4.80 8.16
CA GLY A 57 19.91 -3.46 8.35
C GLY A 57 19.07 -2.31 7.76
N ALA A 58 17.80 -2.52 7.49
CA ALA A 58 16.92 -1.42 7.10
C ALA A 58 16.85 -0.34 8.20
N HIS A 59 16.82 0.94 7.82
CA HIS A 59 16.75 2.08 8.73
C HIS A 59 15.32 2.59 8.94
N ALA A 60 14.40 2.23 8.07
CA ALA A 60 12.95 2.45 8.20
C ALA A 60 12.19 1.40 7.39
N ALA A 61 10.92 1.21 7.70
CA ALA A 61 10.03 0.33 6.94
C ALA A 61 8.79 1.12 6.48
N VAL A 62 8.37 0.88 5.24
CA VAL A 62 7.11 1.39 4.67
C VAL A 62 6.20 0.21 4.37
N ILE A 63 4.94 0.31 4.75
CA ILE A 63 3.92 -0.67 4.38
C ILE A 63 3.36 -0.28 3.01
N ASP A 64 3.64 -1.06 1.96
CA ASP A 64 3.11 -0.85 0.60
C ASP A 64 1.66 -1.33 0.50
N SER A 65 0.81 -0.74 1.33
CA SER A 65 -0.64 -0.92 1.30
C SER A 65 -1.35 0.20 2.04
N VAL A 66 -2.47 0.69 1.51
CA VAL A 66 -3.34 1.65 2.23
C VAL A 66 -4.09 1.04 3.41
N ALA A 67 -4.07 -0.29 3.54
CA ALA A 67 -4.65 -0.99 4.70
C ALA A 67 -3.71 -1.03 5.92
N ASP A 68 -2.48 -0.58 5.78
CA ASP A 68 -1.44 -0.51 6.84
C ASP A 68 -1.35 -1.82 7.65
N TYR A 69 -1.31 -2.96 6.94
CA TYR A 69 -1.37 -4.30 7.54
C TYR A 69 -0.37 -4.50 8.66
N GLY A 70 -0.88 -4.73 9.88
CA GLY A 70 -0.07 -5.03 11.05
C GLY A 70 0.81 -3.90 11.55
N ILE A 71 0.50 -2.63 11.24
CA ILE A 71 1.32 -1.47 11.59
C ILE A 71 1.63 -1.39 13.09
N ASP A 72 0.67 -1.64 13.96
CA ASP A 72 0.87 -1.60 15.42
C ASP A 72 1.79 -2.72 15.89
N ALA A 73 1.64 -3.92 15.32
CA ALA A 73 2.52 -5.05 15.61
C ALA A 73 3.95 -4.79 15.12
N LEU A 74 4.10 -4.21 13.93
CA LEU A 74 5.41 -3.81 13.39
C LEU A 74 6.07 -2.75 14.28
N ARG A 75 5.34 -1.70 14.68
CA ARG A 75 5.84 -0.65 15.57
C ARG A 75 6.23 -1.19 16.96
N ALA A 76 5.50 -2.17 17.46
CA ALA A 76 5.84 -2.85 18.71
C ALA A 76 7.07 -3.75 18.57
N ALA A 77 7.27 -4.38 17.42
CA ALA A 77 8.31 -5.37 17.18
C ALA A 77 9.65 -4.78 16.70
N LEU A 78 9.63 -3.66 15.98
CA LEU A 78 10.80 -3.07 15.33
C LEU A 78 11.32 -1.86 16.11
N ALA A 79 12.65 -1.71 16.16
CA ALA A 79 13.29 -0.51 16.71
C ALA A 79 13.31 0.64 15.69
N ILE A 80 13.33 0.31 14.39
CA ILE A 80 13.30 1.29 13.30
C ILE A 80 11.91 1.92 13.13
N PRO A 81 11.80 3.14 12.56
CA PRO A 81 10.53 3.74 12.20
C PRO A 81 9.71 2.87 11.24
N VAL A 82 8.39 2.81 11.47
CA VAL A 82 7.44 2.13 10.60
C VAL A 82 6.36 3.11 10.16
N VAL A 83 6.19 3.27 8.85
CA VAL A 83 5.23 4.18 8.24
C VAL A 83 4.23 3.41 7.40
N GLY A 84 2.95 3.64 7.66
CA GLY A 84 1.86 3.13 6.85
C GLY A 84 1.57 4.04 5.66
N SER A 85 1.33 3.46 4.49
CA SER A 85 0.93 4.26 3.33
C SER A 85 -0.47 4.85 3.50
N GLY A 86 -1.37 4.14 4.19
CA GLY A 86 -2.72 4.61 4.47
C GLY A 86 -2.72 5.84 5.36
N GLU A 87 -2.06 5.76 6.52
CA GLU A 87 -1.98 6.89 7.47
C GLU A 87 -1.27 8.12 6.87
N ALA A 88 -0.17 7.89 6.14
CA ALA A 88 0.57 8.97 5.50
C ALA A 88 -0.27 9.66 4.41
N GLY A 89 -0.95 8.87 3.58
CA GLY A 89 -1.85 9.38 2.55
C GLY A 89 -3.02 10.16 3.13
N LEU A 90 -3.69 9.64 4.18
CA LEU A 90 -4.79 10.33 4.85
C LEU A 90 -4.33 11.65 5.49
N THR A 91 -3.20 11.63 6.19
CA THR A 91 -2.64 12.84 6.82
C THR A 91 -2.37 13.92 5.78
N ALA A 92 -1.74 13.54 4.65
CA ALA A 92 -1.46 14.46 3.56
C ALA A 92 -2.75 15.00 2.92
N ALA A 93 -3.74 14.13 2.65
CA ALA A 93 -5.01 14.55 2.06
C ALA A 93 -5.79 15.51 2.97
N ALA A 94 -5.89 15.18 4.26
CA ALA A 94 -6.58 15.99 5.26
C ALA A 94 -5.93 17.37 5.44
N GLY A 95 -4.61 17.48 5.23
CA GLY A 95 -3.88 18.76 5.26
C GLY A 95 -4.34 19.76 4.18
N HIS A 96 -5.03 19.31 3.13
CA HIS A 96 -5.61 20.16 2.10
C HIS A 96 -7.09 20.53 2.34
N GLY A 97 -7.70 20.01 3.42
CA GLY A 97 -9.11 20.22 3.74
C GLY A 97 -9.99 19.01 3.43
N ARG A 98 -11.18 19.21 2.83
CA ARG A 98 -12.09 18.11 2.46
C ARG A 98 -11.53 17.34 1.27
N PHE A 99 -11.45 16.03 1.38
CA PHE A 99 -10.86 15.17 0.34
C PHE A 99 -11.81 14.02 -0.04
N ALA A 100 -11.51 13.40 -1.17
CA ALA A 100 -12.14 12.15 -1.57
C ALA A 100 -11.11 11.05 -1.78
N ILE A 101 -11.50 9.79 -1.56
CA ILE A 101 -10.69 8.62 -1.84
C ILE A 101 -11.16 8.02 -3.16
N ILE A 102 -10.26 7.90 -4.13
CA ILE A 102 -10.54 7.21 -5.40
C ILE A 102 -9.85 5.86 -5.37
N THR A 103 -10.63 4.79 -5.45
CA THR A 103 -10.08 3.43 -5.40
C THR A 103 -10.42 2.62 -6.64
N VAL A 104 -9.47 1.80 -7.07
CA VAL A 104 -9.64 0.84 -8.18
C VAL A 104 -10.34 -0.45 -7.74
N TRP A 105 -10.70 -0.58 -6.48
CA TRP A 105 -11.37 -1.76 -5.93
C TRP A 105 -12.90 -1.58 -5.89
N PRO A 106 -13.67 -2.67 -5.88
CA PRO A 106 -15.13 -2.63 -5.79
C PRO A 106 -15.60 -2.20 -4.39
N LYS A 107 -16.88 -1.90 -4.29
CA LYS A 107 -17.50 -1.39 -3.05
C LYS A 107 -17.42 -2.37 -1.88
N SER A 108 -17.42 -3.68 -2.15
CA SER A 108 -17.23 -4.71 -1.12
C SER A 108 -15.92 -4.57 -0.34
N MET A 109 -14.91 -3.91 -0.92
CA MET A 109 -13.63 -3.66 -0.28
C MET A 109 -13.54 -2.32 0.47
N ASN A 110 -14.62 -1.57 0.58
CA ASN A 110 -14.62 -0.27 1.28
C ASN A 110 -14.35 -0.39 2.79
N PHE A 111 -14.47 -1.58 3.37
CA PHE A 111 -14.10 -1.81 4.77
C PHE A 111 -12.65 -1.39 5.06
N VAL A 112 -11.75 -1.43 4.06
CA VAL A 112 -10.35 -0.99 4.19
C VAL A 112 -10.27 0.54 4.40
N PRO A 113 -10.67 1.40 3.45
CA PRO A 113 -10.60 2.85 3.65
C PRO A 113 -11.55 3.34 4.76
N GLU A 114 -12.69 2.70 4.99
CA GLU A 114 -13.60 3.04 6.09
C GLU A 114 -12.97 2.78 7.46
N GLN A 115 -12.27 1.65 7.63
CA GLN A 115 -11.55 1.36 8.86
C GLN A 115 -10.43 2.39 9.08
N LEU A 116 -9.68 2.70 8.05
CA LEU A 116 -8.59 3.67 8.10
C LEU A 116 -9.11 5.07 8.49
N LEU A 117 -10.20 5.53 7.87
CA LEU A 117 -10.85 6.81 8.21
C LEU A 117 -11.27 6.85 9.68
N ARG A 118 -11.92 5.79 10.19
CA ARG A 118 -12.34 5.70 11.61
C ARG A 118 -11.16 5.73 12.56
N GLN A 119 -10.08 5.00 12.25
CA GLN A 119 -8.88 4.95 13.10
C GLN A 119 -8.21 6.32 13.24
N HIS A 120 -8.32 7.17 12.22
CA HIS A 120 -7.71 8.49 12.21
C HIS A 120 -8.71 9.64 12.49
N GLY A 121 -10.00 9.34 12.71
CA GLY A 121 -11.04 10.34 13.00
C GLY A 121 -11.30 11.30 11.83
N LEU A 122 -11.14 10.84 10.59
CA LEU A 122 -11.21 11.66 9.39
C LEU A 122 -12.48 11.45 8.53
N GLU A 123 -13.48 10.72 9.08
CA GLU A 123 -14.74 10.45 8.38
C GLU A 123 -15.46 11.74 7.96
N ALA A 124 -15.44 12.77 8.81
CA ALA A 124 -16.10 14.05 8.53
C ALA A 124 -15.39 14.88 7.45
N GLN A 125 -14.11 14.66 7.22
CA GLN A 125 -13.35 15.35 6.17
C GLN A 125 -13.38 14.62 4.84
N CYS A 126 -13.63 13.30 4.84
CA CYS A 126 -13.75 12.50 3.63
C CYS A 126 -15.14 12.69 3.02
N LEU A 127 -15.20 13.24 1.80
CA LEU A 127 -16.46 13.44 1.06
C LEU A 127 -17.07 12.12 0.58
N GLY A 128 -16.22 11.11 0.36
CA GLY A 128 -16.67 9.81 -0.10
C GLY A 128 -15.53 8.94 -0.62
N ILE A 129 -15.86 7.67 -0.83
CA ILE A 129 -15.00 6.66 -1.45
C ILE A 129 -15.60 6.35 -2.82
N HIS A 130 -14.89 6.70 -3.88
CA HIS A 130 -15.29 6.49 -5.25
C HIS A 130 -14.64 5.23 -5.81
N ASN A 131 -15.44 4.19 -5.97
CA ASN A 131 -15.02 2.91 -6.54
C ASN A 131 -15.13 2.96 -8.07
N VAL A 132 -14.07 2.57 -8.79
CA VAL A 132 -14.08 2.53 -10.25
C VAL A 132 -14.28 1.14 -10.84
N ALA A 133 -14.21 0.11 -9.99
CA ALA A 133 -14.41 -1.28 -10.38
C ALA A 133 -15.76 -1.82 -9.94
N GLU A 134 -16.27 -2.78 -10.71
CA GLU A 134 -17.40 -3.65 -10.36
C GLU A 134 -16.91 -4.89 -9.59
N GLU A 135 -17.81 -5.56 -8.87
CA GLU A 135 -17.47 -6.74 -8.04
C GLU A 135 -16.76 -7.87 -8.83
N GLY A 136 -17.14 -8.09 -10.07
CA GLY A 136 -16.56 -9.15 -10.91
C GLY A 136 -15.06 -9.01 -11.20
N VAL A 137 -14.40 -7.89 -10.86
CA VAL A 137 -12.94 -7.79 -11.01
C VAL A 137 -12.18 -8.67 -10.04
N LEU A 138 -12.81 -9.05 -8.92
CA LEU A 138 -12.19 -9.91 -7.92
C LEU A 138 -12.00 -11.36 -8.42
N ASP A 139 -12.77 -11.77 -9.45
CA ASP A 139 -12.65 -13.10 -10.07
C ASP A 139 -11.50 -13.18 -11.10
N ALA A 140 -10.92 -12.03 -11.48
CA ALA A 140 -9.91 -11.91 -12.53
C ALA A 140 -8.76 -10.99 -12.14
N ILE A 141 -8.25 -11.12 -10.91
CA ILE A 141 -7.20 -10.22 -10.38
C ILE A 141 -5.84 -10.58 -10.97
N ALA A 142 -5.52 -11.88 -11.07
CA ALA A 142 -4.23 -12.43 -11.43
C ALA A 142 -4.00 -12.61 -12.93
N GLY A 143 -2.75 -12.90 -13.29
CA GLY A 143 -2.32 -13.24 -14.66
C GLY A 143 -1.93 -12.01 -15.49
N PRO A 144 -1.32 -12.22 -16.67
CA PRO A 144 -0.78 -11.16 -17.53
C PRO A 144 -1.80 -10.09 -17.92
N ASP A 145 -3.05 -10.48 -18.11
CA ASP A 145 -4.17 -9.61 -18.41
C ASP A 145 -5.09 -9.37 -17.19
N GLY A 146 -4.66 -9.83 -16.02
CA GLY A 146 -5.38 -9.66 -14.77
C GLY A 146 -5.58 -8.20 -14.40
N TYR A 147 -6.59 -7.93 -13.58
CA TYR A 147 -6.98 -6.56 -13.25
C TYR A 147 -5.84 -5.78 -12.56
N LEU A 148 -5.06 -6.44 -11.68
CA LEU A 148 -3.92 -5.81 -11.00
C LEU A 148 -2.84 -5.35 -11.99
N ASN A 149 -2.51 -6.17 -12.99
CA ASN A 149 -1.55 -5.80 -14.03
C ASN A 149 -2.06 -4.64 -14.90
N ARG A 150 -3.34 -4.58 -15.18
CA ARG A 150 -3.95 -3.46 -15.90
C ARG A 150 -3.85 -2.15 -15.11
N ILE A 151 -4.01 -2.19 -13.78
CA ILE A 151 -3.81 -1.04 -12.91
C ILE A 151 -2.35 -0.59 -12.94
N ASN A 152 -1.41 -1.52 -12.71
CA ASN A 152 0.02 -1.24 -12.66
C ASN A 152 0.55 -0.62 -13.95
N ARG A 153 0.02 -1.05 -15.11
CA ARG A 153 0.37 -0.49 -16.44
C ARG A 153 -0.38 0.80 -16.77
N ALA A 154 -1.22 1.30 -15.86
CA ALA A 154 -2.13 2.42 -16.12
C ALA A 154 -2.94 2.25 -17.42
N ASP A 155 -3.50 1.03 -17.60
CA ASP A 155 -4.32 0.70 -18.76
C ASP A 155 -5.38 1.77 -19.00
N ARG A 156 -5.56 2.16 -20.26
CA ARG A 156 -6.42 3.30 -20.62
C ARG A 156 -7.84 3.15 -20.07
N SER A 157 -8.41 1.96 -20.13
CA SER A 157 -9.78 1.72 -19.68
C SER A 157 -9.94 1.88 -18.15
N VAL A 158 -8.91 1.55 -17.38
CA VAL A 158 -8.87 1.78 -15.93
C VAL A 158 -8.62 3.27 -15.66
N PHE A 159 -7.65 3.86 -16.33
CA PHE A 159 -7.28 5.27 -16.16
C PHE A 159 -8.44 6.22 -16.45
N ASP A 160 -9.18 6.01 -17.56
CA ASP A 160 -10.31 6.85 -17.93
C ASP A 160 -11.42 6.80 -16.86
N LYS A 161 -11.67 5.63 -16.26
CA LYS A 161 -12.62 5.49 -15.14
C LYS A 161 -12.14 6.21 -13.87
N VAL A 162 -10.85 6.10 -13.55
CA VAL A 162 -10.24 6.82 -12.42
C VAL A 162 -10.40 8.33 -12.61
N LEU A 163 -10.08 8.86 -13.80
CA LEU A 163 -10.18 10.28 -14.09
C LEU A 163 -11.63 10.77 -14.02
N ALA A 164 -12.58 9.99 -14.50
CA ALA A 164 -14.01 10.31 -14.36
C ALA A 164 -14.46 10.36 -12.89
N ALA A 165 -13.93 9.47 -12.04
CA ALA A 165 -14.22 9.49 -10.60
C ALA A 165 -13.57 10.71 -9.91
N VAL A 166 -12.34 11.07 -10.29
CA VAL A 166 -11.67 12.29 -9.83
C VAL A 166 -12.50 13.54 -10.15
N ASN A 167 -12.97 13.67 -11.39
CA ASN A 167 -13.78 14.83 -11.81
C ASN A 167 -15.08 14.93 -10.99
N ARG A 168 -15.78 13.81 -10.77
CA ARG A 168 -16.97 13.79 -9.89
C ARG A 168 -16.65 14.26 -8.47
N ALA A 169 -15.56 13.77 -7.88
CA ALA A 169 -15.16 14.19 -6.55
C ALA A 169 -14.86 15.69 -6.46
N ILE A 170 -14.27 16.27 -7.52
CA ILE A 170 -14.06 17.72 -7.64
C ILE A 170 -15.39 18.47 -7.70
N GLU A 171 -16.34 18.02 -8.50
CA GLU A 171 -17.70 18.60 -8.58
C GLU A 171 -18.43 18.52 -7.24
N GLU A 172 -18.18 17.48 -6.43
CA GLU A 172 -18.70 17.32 -5.07
C GLU A 172 -17.96 18.18 -4.04
N GLY A 173 -16.93 18.92 -4.43
CA GLY A 173 -16.21 19.88 -3.60
C GLY A 173 -14.96 19.32 -2.91
N ALA A 174 -14.35 18.27 -3.44
CA ALA A 174 -13.06 17.80 -2.95
C ALA A 174 -11.95 18.82 -3.21
N GLN A 175 -11.13 19.05 -2.19
CA GLN A 175 -9.96 19.94 -2.23
C GLN A 175 -8.66 19.15 -2.42
N ALA A 176 -8.70 17.83 -2.26
CA ALA A 176 -7.65 16.90 -2.62
C ALA A 176 -8.24 15.52 -2.97
N ILE A 177 -7.48 14.74 -3.74
CA ILE A 177 -7.77 13.34 -4.03
C ILE A 177 -6.70 12.48 -3.37
N MET A 178 -7.11 11.47 -2.59
CA MET A 178 -6.24 10.41 -2.14
C MET A 178 -6.44 9.17 -3.02
N LEU A 179 -5.36 8.59 -3.52
CA LEU A 179 -5.41 7.31 -4.22
C LEU A 179 -5.64 6.19 -3.21
N GLY A 180 -6.71 5.42 -3.40
CA GLY A 180 -7.18 4.40 -2.47
C GLY A 180 -6.47 3.04 -2.57
N CYS A 181 -5.38 2.97 -3.33
CA CYS A 181 -4.51 1.79 -3.42
C CYS A 181 -3.10 2.23 -3.82
N THR A 182 -2.09 1.63 -3.20
CA THR A 182 -0.68 1.85 -3.60
C THR A 182 -0.40 1.32 -5.01
N CYS A 183 -1.18 0.35 -5.51
CA CYS A 183 -1.13 -0.12 -6.89
C CYS A 183 -1.43 0.99 -7.93
N MET A 184 -2.03 2.09 -7.53
CA MET A 184 -2.28 3.26 -8.38
C MET A 184 -1.08 4.21 -8.47
N SER A 185 0.01 3.94 -7.74
CA SER A 185 1.19 4.82 -7.67
C SER A 185 1.74 5.17 -9.06
N GLY A 186 1.85 4.20 -9.96
CA GLY A 186 2.35 4.40 -11.33
C GLY A 186 1.48 5.34 -12.19
N MET A 187 0.21 5.56 -11.85
CA MET A 187 -0.66 6.50 -12.56
C MET A 187 -0.79 7.87 -11.87
N ALA A 188 -0.24 8.04 -10.68
CA ALA A 188 -0.43 9.24 -9.85
C ALA A 188 -0.05 10.54 -10.58
N ALA A 189 1.14 10.58 -11.18
CA ALA A 189 1.62 11.75 -11.92
C ALA A 189 0.72 12.09 -13.12
N LYS A 190 0.24 11.07 -13.83
CA LYS A 190 -0.66 11.24 -14.97
C LYS A 190 -2.04 11.75 -14.53
N ILE A 191 -2.56 11.30 -13.39
CA ILE A 191 -3.80 11.84 -12.81
C ILE A 191 -3.57 13.30 -12.42
N ALA A 192 -2.49 13.62 -11.70
CA ALA A 192 -2.17 14.97 -11.27
C ALA A 192 -2.05 15.96 -12.45
N ALA A 193 -1.51 15.52 -13.59
CA ALA A 193 -1.42 16.33 -14.80
C ALA A 193 -2.79 16.63 -15.46
N ASN A 194 -3.84 15.92 -15.07
CA ASN A 194 -5.20 16.05 -15.62
C ASN A 194 -6.21 16.58 -14.60
N THR A 195 -5.75 17.16 -13.49
CA THR A 195 -6.62 17.73 -12.45
C THR A 195 -6.07 19.04 -11.91
N SER A 196 -6.94 19.87 -11.33
CA SER A 196 -6.58 21.17 -10.75
C SER A 196 -6.32 21.13 -9.24
N ILE A 197 -6.59 19.99 -8.60
CA ILE A 197 -6.41 19.82 -7.15
C ILE A 197 -5.30 18.82 -6.84
N PRO A 198 -4.71 18.84 -5.65
CA PRO A 198 -3.68 17.90 -5.24
C PRO A 198 -4.13 16.43 -5.35
N VAL A 199 -3.26 15.58 -5.91
CA VAL A 199 -3.42 14.13 -5.97
C VAL A 199 -2.39 13.50 -5.04
N ILE A 200 -2.87 12.91 -3.98
CA ILE A 200 -2.05 12.31 -2.94
C ILE A 200 -1.77 10.84 -3.31
N ASN A 201 -0.50 10.54 -3.54
CA ASN A 201 -0.01 9.17 -3.67
C ASN A 201 0.41 8.66 -2.29
N PRO A 202 -0.36 7.77 -1.64
CA PRO A 202 -0.09 7.35 -0.26
C PRO A 202 1.30 6.72 -0.09
N LEU A 203 1.75 5.92 -1.06
CA LEU A 203 3.06 5.29 -1.01
C LEU A 203 4.20 6.32 -1.08
N TRP A 204 4.04 7.37 -1.90
CA TRP A 204 5.00 8.46 -1.97
C TRP A 204 5.06 9.26 -0.67
N GLU A 205 3.91 9.56 -0.06
CA GLU A 205 3.86 10.25 1.22
C GLU A 205 4.53 9.43 2.33
N ALA A 206 4.27 8.12 2.37
CA ALA A 206 4.92 7.22 3.32
C ALA A 206 6.43 7.13 3.10
N ALA A 207 6.91 7.04 1.86
CA ALA A 207 8.33 7.00 1.55
C ALA A 207 9.06 8.27 2.01
N LYS A 208 8.50 9.46 1.74
CA LYS A 208 9.05 10.75 2.24
C LYS A 208 9.14 10.78 3.75
N MET A 209 8.07 10.36 4.43
CA MET A 209 8.02 10.33 5.89
C MET A 209 9.03 9.34 6.47
N ALA A 210 9.16 8.15 5.88
CA ALA A 210 10.12 7.14 6.31
C ALA A 210 11.57 7.64 6.20
N VAL A 211 11.92 8.32 5.10
CA VAL A 211 13.24 8.93 4.92
C VAL A 211 13.51 9.99 5.99
N ALA A 212 12.54 10.87 6.26
CA ALA A 212 12.69 11.90 7.29
C ALA A 212 12.89 11.29 8.68
N LEU A 213 12.12 10.25 9.02
CA LEU A 213 12.22 9.57 10.30
C LEU A 213 13.53 8.77 10.43
N ALA A 214 14.00 8.12 9.36
CA ALA A 214 15.27 7.40 9.37
C ALA A 214 16.45 8.34 9.63
N HIS A 215 16.43 9.56 9.07
CA HIS A 215 17.48 10.56 9.33
C HIS A 215 17.47 11.11 10.77
N SER A 216 16.34 11.02 11.46
CA SER A 216 16.19 11.53 12.85
C SER A 216 16.29 10.44 13.92
N SER A 217 16.54 9.19 13.52
CA SER A 217 16.58 8.03 14.41
C SER A 217 17.87 7.23 14.23
N ASP A 218 18.58 7.02 15.34
CA ASP A 218 19.72 6.08 15.39
C ASP A 218 19.29 4.64 15.73
N SER A 219 17.98 4.38 15.81
CA SER A 219 17.44 3.07 16.19
C SER A 219 17.60 2.07 15.06
N THR A 220 18.03 0.85 15.40
CA THR A 220 18.23 -0.25 14.45
C THR A 220 17.69 -1.58 15.00
N GLY A 221 17.41 -2.52 14.12
CA GLY A 221 17.06 -3.89 14.46
C GLY A 221 15.64 -4.07 14.99
N ILE A 222 15.48 -5.09 15.85
CA ILE A 222 14.19 -5.54 16.40
C ILE A 222 14.15 -5.40 17.91
N LYS A 223 12.93 -5.23 18.47
CA LYS A 223 12.65 -5.13 19.91
C LYS A 223 12.01 -6.40 20.48
N THR A 224 11.29 -7.15 19.63
CA THR A 224 10.52 -8.31 20.11
C THR A 224 11.40 -9.56 20.30
N ASP A 225 11.10 -10.35 21.33
CA ASP A 225 11.63 -11.70 21.53
C ASP A 225 10.82 -12.79 20.78
N ARG A 226 9.80 -12.40 20.02
CA ARG A 226 8.86 -13.29 19.31
C ARG A 226 9.19 -13.50 17.84
N ALA A 227 10.28 -12.95 17.33
CA ALA A 227 10.64 -13.05 15.92
C ALA A 227 10.66 -14.50 15.39
N ASP A 228 11.24 -15.44 16.17
CA ASP A 228 11.28 -16.84 15.78
C ASP A 228 9.89 -17.52 15.76
N LEU A 229 8.98 -17.10 16.65
CA LEU A 229 7.61 -17.59 16.62
C LEU A 229 6.90 -17.14 15.35
N VAL A 230 7.01 -15.86 15.01
CA VAL A 230 6.42 -15.29 13.78
C VAL A 230 6.94 -16.02 12.54
N ARG A 231 8.26 -16.25 12.46
CA ARG A 231 8.89 -16.99 11.34
C ARG A 231 8.38 -18.42 11.24
N ARG A 232 8.25 -19.14 12.35
CA ARG A 232 7.69 -20.50 12.33
C ARG A 232 6.26 -20.53 11.85
N MET A 233 5.43 -19.56 12.27
CA MET A 233 4.05 -19.45 11.79
C MET A 233 4.01 -19.21 10.27
N VAL A 234 4.76 -18.23 9.78
CA VAL A 234 4.82 -17.93 8.35
C VAL A 234 5.40 -19.09 7.55
N ASN A 235 6.47 -19.77 8.05
CA ASN A 235 7.06 -20.94 7.40
C ASN A 235 6.07 -22.11 7.31
N ALA A 236 5.17 -22.28 8.28
CA ALA A 236 4.19 -23.34 8.27
C ALA A 236 3.13 -23.16 7.15
N VAL A 237 2.81 -21.92 6.81
CA VAL A 237 1.80 -21.61 5.78
C VAL A 237 2.38 -21.22 4.42
N ALA A 238 3.63 -20.76 4.37
CA ALA A 238 4.27 -20.31 3.14
C ALA A 238 4.54 -21.43 2.10
N GLY A 239 4.42 -22.69 2.49
CA GLY A 239 4.52 -23.84 1.57
C GLY A 239 3.19 -24.22 0.93
N GLU A 240 2.10 -23.64 1.40
CA GLU A 240 0.73 -23.85 0.90
C GLU A 240 0.20 -22.63 0.12
N VAL A 241 1.14 -21.83 -0.42
CA VAL A 241 0.76 -20.67 -1.23
C VAL A 241 -0.04 -21.16 -2.42
N ASP A 242 -1.29 -20.74 -2.50
CA ASP A 242 -2.12 -20.94 -3.67
C ASP A 242 -1.38 -20.32 -4.87
N GLU A 243 -1.05 -21.14 -5.87
CA GLU A 243 -0.41 -20.71 -7.12
C GLU A 243 -1.19 -19.60 -7.84
N ASN A 244 -2.41 -19.36 -7.42
CA ASN A 244 -3.30 -18.31 -7.92
C ASN A 244 -3.28 -17.01 -7.10
N CYS A 245 -2.39 -16.86 -6.09
CA CYS A 245 -2.33 -15.60 -5.36
C CYS A 245 -1.81 -14.48 -6.27
N PRO A 246 -2.65 -13.47 -6.63
CA PRO A 246 -2.28 -12.42 -7.58
C PRO A 246 -1.13 -11.53 -7.08
N VAL A 247 -0.94 -11.43 -5.78
CA VAL A 247 0.14 -10.63 -5.18
C VAL A 247 1.48 -11.36 -5.23
N CYS A 248 1.47 -12.70 -5.19
CA CYS A 248 2.68 -13.52 -5.25
C CYS A 248 3.14 -13.75 -6.70
N VAL A 249 2.19 -13.97 -7.62
CA VAL A 249 2.48 -14.19 -9.04
C VAL A 249 2.98 -12.92 -9.72
N ALA A 250 2.47 -11.74 -9.34
CA ALA A 250 2.94 -10.47 -9.89
C ALA A 250 4.41 -10.15 -9.54
N ALA A 251 5.00 -10.80 -8.53
CA ALA A 251 6.40 -10.62 -8.17
C ALA A 251 7.36 -11.43 -9.06
N ASP A 252 6.90 -12.52 -9.68
CA ASP A 252 7.71 -13.41 -10.52
C ASP A 252 7.73 -12.99 -12.00
N GLU A 253 6.84 -12.10 -12.44
CA GLU A 253 6.71 -11.67 -13.85
C GLU A 253 7.56 -10.44 -14.23
N PHE A 254 8.38 -9.92 -13.33
CA PHE A 254 9.26 -8.76 -13.58
C PHE A 254 10.74 -9.12 -13.74
N ASP A 255 11.06 -10.38 -14.08
CA ASP A 255 12.41 -10.79 -14.53
C ASP A 255 12.62 -10.55 -16.05
#